data_04e45e054041490ea9888251ddad1105
#
_entry.id   04e45e054041490ea9888251ddad1105
#
_cell.length_a   1.000
_cell.length_b   1.000
_cell.length_c   1.000
_cell.angle_alpha   90.00
_cell.angle_beta   90.00
_cell.angle_gamma   90.00
#
_symmetry.space_group_name_H-M   'P 1'
#
loop_
_entity.id
_entity.type
_entity.pdbx_description
1 polymer ?
#
loop_
_entity_poly.entity_id
_entity_poly.type
_entity_poly.pdbx_seq_one_letter_code
_entity_poly.pdbx_strand_id
1 'polypeptide(L)'
;EIYYHKPHTYNLDRMLKGMKASLSYNAKNFSPYTHKQLRIIEFPRTAGTFAQAFANTIPFSEGFGFIADVDEEDAGGVDYPFAVTVHEVAHQWWAHQVIGADVLGATMLSESMSEYVSLKVLEHQNGKSQMRTFLKKALDGYLLQRTLETKRENPLMYNDGQGYIHYQKGSMVFYALSDYIGEEKLNGALKKYVEKVKFQEPPYTTSIDMVDYIRAVTPDSLSYVIKDEL
;
A
#
# COMPACT_ATOMS: atom_id res chain seq x y z
N GLU A 1 14.48 2.21 -13.49
CA GLU A 1 15.55 1.25 -13.85
C GLU A 1 15.32 -0.05 -13.08
N ILE A 2 15.59 -1.21 -13.74
CA ILE A 2 15.53 -2.52 -13.07
C ILE A 2 16.88 -3.19 -13.28
N TYR A 3 17.54 -3.54 -12.20
CA TYR A 3 18.81 -4.29 -12.17
C TYR A 3 18.52 -5.73 -11.79
N TYR A 4 18.85 -6.65 -12.68
CA TYR A 4 18.44 -8.04 -12.55
C TYR A 4 19.51 -9.02 -13.04
N HIS A 5 19.45 -10.26 -12.57
CA HIS A 5 20.29 -11.35 -13.05
C HIS A 5 19.86 -11.76 -14.47
N LYS A 6 20.78 -11.79 -15.40
CA LYS A 6 20.52 -11.88 -16.84
C LYS A 6 19.48 -12.94 -17.27
N PRO A 7 19.39 -14.15 -16.69
CA PRO A 7 18.35 -15.13 -17.03
C PRO A 7 16.94 -14.78 -16.54
N HIS A 8 16.79 -13.86 -15.56
CA HIS A 8 15.53 -13.60 -14.85
C HIS A 8 14.71 -12.50 -15.51
N THR A 9 14.24 -12.76 -16.73
CA THR A 9 13.52 -11.75 -17.53
C THR A 9 11.99 -11.91 -17.49
N TYR A 10 11.46 -12.92 -16.81
CA TYR A 10 10.06 -13.36 -16.92
C TYR A 10 9.04 -12.26 -16.58
N ASN A 11 9.29 -11.46 -15.55
CA ASN A 11 8.32 -10.49 -15.03
C ASN A 11 8.76 -9.02 -15.17
N LEU A 12 9.82 -8.72 -15.93
CA LEU A 12 10.35 -7.36 -16.07
C LEU A 12 9.30 -6.36 -16.57
N ASP A 13 8.52 -6.75 -17.58
CA ASP A 13 7.47 -5.88 -18.14
C ASP A 13 6.34 -5.64 -17.12
N ARG A 14 5.96 -6.65 -16.34
CA ARG A 14 4.97 -6.54 -15.25
C ARG A 14 5.44 -5.56 -14.18
N MET A 15 6.68 -5.72 -13.71
CA MET A 15 7.30 -4.84 -12.72
C MET A 15 7.46 -3.42 -13.25
N LEU A 16 7.89 -3.25 -14.50
CA LEU A 16 7.99 -1.92 -15.13
C LEU A 16 6.63 -1.26 -15.29
N LYS A 17 5.59 -2.02 -15.64
CA LYS A 17 4.21 -1.54 -15.71
C LYS A 17 3.71 -1.10 -14.33
N GLY A 18 3.93 -1.92 -13.29
CA GLY A 18 3.58 -1.60 -11.90
C GLY A 18 4.29 -0.33 -11.40
N MET A 19 5.59 -0.22 -11.65
CA MET A 19 6.37 0.97 -11.32
C MET A 19 5.78 2.24 -11.94
N LYS A 20 5.50 2.22 -13.24
CA LYS A 20 4.93 3.37 -13.96
C LYS A 20 3.53 3.71 -13.46
N ALA A 21 2.68 2.70 -13.24
CA ALA A 21 1.32 2.89 -12.78
C ALA A 21 1.28 3.52 -11.38
N SER A 22 2.08 3.00 -10.45
CA SER A 22 2.18 3.53 -9.09
C SER A 22 2.76 4.95 -9.05
N LEU A 23 3.85 5.22 -9.79
CA LEU A 23 4.40 6.57 -9.91
C LEU A 23 3.36 7.57 -10.43
N SER A 24 2.61 7.19 -11.48
CA SER A 24 1.57 8.04 -12.07
C SER A 24 0.43 8.30 -11.10
N TYR A 25 -0.05 7.24 -10.43
CA TYR A 25 -1.16 7.34 -9.47
C TYR A 25 -0.80 8.25 -8.29
N ASN A 26 0.34 7.98 -7.64
CA ASN A 26 0.77 8.75 -6.46
C ASN A 26 1.09 10.20 -6.82
N ALA A 27 1.79 10.45 -7.93
CA ALA A 27 2.14 11.81 -8.36
C ALA A 27 0.89 12.65 -8.69
N LYS A 28 -0.14 12.03 -9.28
CA LYS A 28 -1.42 12.68 -9.58
C LYS A 28 -2.22 12.99 -8.31
N ASN A 29 -2.31 12.02 -7.40
CA ASN A 29 -3.25 12.06 -6.28
C ASN A 29 -2.68 12.69 -5.01
N PHE A 30 -1.36 12.67 -4.80
CA PHE A 30 -0.76 13.13 -3.54
C PHE A 30 0.24 14.26 -3.75
N SER A 31 1.44 13.98 -4.29
CA SER A 31 2.47 14.98 -4.52
C SER A 31 3.45 14.53 -5.61
N PRO A 32 4.22 15.43 -6.24
CA PRO A 32 5.24 15.02 -7.20
C PRO A 32 6.24 14.04 -6.62
N TYR A 33 6.73 13.10 -7.45
CA TYR A 33 7.88 12.28 -7.12
C TYR A 33 9.15 13.16 -7.06
N THR A 34 9.95 12.98 -6.03
CA THR A 34 11.02 13.95 -5.71
C THR A 34 12.41 13.55 -6.23
N HIS A 35 12.58 12.30 -6.63
CA HIS A 35 13.85 11.82 -7.17
C HIS A 35 13.85 11.82 -8.70
N LYS A 36 15.06 11.88 -9.30
CA LYS A 36 15.22 11.83 -10.77
C LYS A 36 15.08 10.42 -11.34
N GLN A 37 15.15 9.40 -10.50
CA GLN A 37 15.11 7.99 -10.86
C GLN A 37 14.45 7.17 -9.76
N LEU A 38 13.97 5.99 -10.12
CA LEU A 38 13.57 4.93 -9.23
C LEU A 38 14.16 3.64 -9.76
N ARG A 39 14.71 2.81 -8.88
CA ARG A 39 15.33 1.54 -9.27
C ARG A 39 14.80 0.38 -8.44
N ILE A 40 14.63 -0.75 -9.10
CA ILE A 40 14.44 -2.05 -8.48
C ILE A 40 15.75 -2.81 -8.64
N ILE A 41 16.20 -3.47 -7.57
CA ILE A 41 17.44 -4.27 -7.57
C ILE A 41 17.09 -5.67 -7.09
N GLU A 42 17.33 -6.64 -7.95
CA GLU A 42 17.14 -8.04 -7.63
C GLU A 42 18.12 -8.51 -6.56
N PHE A 43 17.63 -9.35 -5.63
CA PHE A 43 18.47 -10.11 -4.73
C PHE A 43 18.04 -11.60 -4.67
N PRO A 44 18.95 -12.52 -4.34
CA PRO A 44 18.67 -13.95 -4.32
C PRO A 44 17.63 -14.33 -3.25
N ARG A 45 16.72 -15.24 -3.57
CA ARG A 45 15.71 -15.78 -2.64
C ARG A 45 16.28 -16.45 -1.39
N THR A 46 17.56 -16.84 -1.42
CA THR A 46 18.29 -17.36 -0.26
C THR A 46 18.48 -16.32 0.85
N ALA A 47 18.36 -15.03 0.51
CA ALA A 47 18.37 -13.93 1.49
C ALA A 47 16.96 -13.62 2.04
N GLY A 48 15.93 -14.30 1.53
CA GLY A 48 14.52 -14.14 1.94
C GLY A 48 13.59 -13.88 0.76
N THR A 49 12.28 -13.94 1.03
CA THR A 49 11.24 -13.73 0.03
C THR A 49 10.43 -12.49 0.43
N PHE A 50 10.95 -11.32 0.07
CA PHE A 50 10.33 -10.02 0.37
C PHE A 50 10.79 -8.95 -0.63
N ALA A 51 10.17 -7.79 -0.59
CA ALA A 51 10.67 -6.55 -1.15
C ALA A 51 10.73 -5.49 -0.04
N GLN A 52 11.52 -4.46 -0.24
CA GLN A 52 11.69 -3.39 0.75
C GLN A 52 11.98 -2.08 0.04
N ALA A 53 11.15 -1.07 0.31
CA ALA A 53 11.40 0.26 -0.23
C ALA A 53 12.42 1.05 0.61
N PHE A 54 13.42 1.59 -0.06
CA PHE A 54 14.28 2.69 0.39
C PHE A 54 14.06 3.89 -0.52
N ALA A 55 14.51 5.07 -0.11
CA ALA A 55 14.43 6.26 -0.96
C ALA A 55 15.03 5.96 -2.34
N ASN A 56 14.22 6.08 -3.39
CA ASN A 56 14.51 5.79 -4.81
C ASN A 56 15.07 4.38 -5.16
N THR A 57 15.10 3.43 -4.22
CA THR A 57 15.71 2.11 -4.44
C THR A 57 14.90 1.02 -3.74
N ILE A 58 14.54 -0.03 -4.48
CA ILE A 58 13.71 -1.14 -4.01
C ILE A 58 14.47 -2.44 -4.22
N PRO A 59 15.17 -2.99 -3.21
CA PRO A 59 15.58 -4.40 -3.22
C PRO A 59 14.36 -5.31 -3.34
N PHE A 60 14.40 -6.29 -4.22
CA PHE A 60 13.29 -7.16 -4.54
C PHE A 60 13.77 -8.60 -4.72
N SER A 61 13.20 -9.54 -3.98
CA SER A 61 13.58 -10.95 -4.07
C SER A 61 13.26 -11.54 -5.44
N GLU A 62 14.21 -12.29 -6.01
CA GLU A 62 14.02 -13.01 -7.28
C GLU A 62 12.79 -13.91 -7.26
N GLY A 63 12.58 -14.66 -6.16
CA GLY A 63 11.55 -15.70 -6.07
C GLY A 63 10.12 -15.19 -6.05
N PHE A 64 9.94 -13.94 -5.68
CA PHE A 64 8.66 -13.29 -5.50
C PHE A 64 8.34 -12.29 -6.64
N GLY A 65 9.38 -11.77 -7.27
CA GLY A 65 9.27 -10.87 -8.40
C GLY A 65 9.74 -11.51 -9.72
N PHE A 66 11.04 -11.64 -9.90
CA PHE A 66 11.67 -11.88 -11.19
C PHE A 66 11.38 -13.26 -11.79
N ILE A 67 11.35 -14.31 -10.95
CA ILE A 67 11.13 -15.70 -11.38
C ILE A 67 9.81 -16.29 -10.84
N ALA A 68 8.94 -15.46 -10.29
CA ALA A 68 7.61 -15.90 -9.88
C ALA A 68 6.83 -16.40 -11.09
N ASP A 69 6.19 -17.56 -10.94
CA ASP A 69 5.26 -18.09 -11.93
C ASP A 69 3.92 -17.34 -11.78
N VAL A 70 3.51 -16.63 -12.83
CA VAL A 70 2.25 -15.90 -12.87
C VAL A 70 1.37 -16.55 -13.93
N ASP A 71 0.38 -17.30 -13.48
CA ASP A 71 -0.63 -17.87 -14.35
C ASP A 71 -1.60 -16.78 -14.83
N GLU A 72 -1.53 -16.45 -16.11
CA GLU A 72 -2.41 -15.45 -16.74
C GLU A 72 -3.84 -15.94 -16.93
N GLU A 73 -4.05 -17.26 -16.93
CA GLU A 73 -5.36 -17.89 -17.10
C GLU A 73 -6.09 -18.04 -15.76
N ASP A 74 -5.37 -17.97 -14.63
CA ASP A 74 -5.98 -17.99 -13.30
C ASP A 74 -6.67 -16.65 -12.99
N ALA A 75 -7.97 -16.56 -13.33
CA ALA A 75 -8.79 -15.40 -13.00
C ALA A 75 -8.87 -15.09 -11.48
N GLY A 76 -8.48 -16.04 -10.62
CA GLY A 76 -8.35 -15.89 -9.17
C GLY A 76 -6.92 -15.57 -8.72
N GLY A 77 -5.96 -15.60 -9.62
CA GLY A 77 -4.54 -15.31 -9.35
C GLY A 77 -4.27 -13.83 -9.02
N VAL A 78 -3.26 -13.60 -8.20
CA VAL A 78 -2.71 -12.24 -7.99
C VAL A 78 -1.39 -12.14 -8.74
N ASP A 79 -1.27 -11.16 -9.63
CA ASP A 79 0.00 -10.78 -10.24
C ASP A 79 0.90 -10.13 -9.16
N TYR A 80 1.56 -10.95 -8.35
CA TYR A 80 2.43 -10.47 -7.27
C TYR A 80 3.58 -9.61 -7.78
N PRO A 81 4.30 -9.93 -8.89
CA PRO A 81 5.32 -9.05 -9.41
C PRO A 81 4.82 -7.64 -9.70
N PHE A 82 3.60 -7.52 -10.23
CA PHE A 82 2.97 -6.22 -10.45
C PHE A 82 2.51 -5.58 -9.13
N ALA A 83 1.70 -6.28 -8.35
CA ALA A 83 1.05 -5.74 -7.15
C ALA A 83 2.07 -5.28 -6.10
N VAL A 84 3.08 -6.09 -5.83
CA VAL A 84 4.14 -5.74 -4.87
C VAL A 84 5.02 -4.60 -5.40
N THR A 85 5.30 -4.57 -6.71
CA THR A 85 6.00 -3.40 -7.28
C THR A 85 5.20 -2.12 -7.05
N VAL A 86 3.88 -2.15 -7.22
CA VAL A 86 3.02 -0.98 -6.94
C VAL A 86 3.09 -0.56 -5.49
N HIS A 87 3.04 -1.52 -4.56
CA HIS A 87 3.14 -1.33 -3.12
C HIS A 87 4.48 -0.66 -2.74
N GLU A 88 5.60 -1.23 -3.15
CA GLU A 88 6.93 -0.71 -2.82
C GLU A 88 7.16 0.69 -3.41
N VAL A 89 6.63 0.96 -4.59
CA VAL A 89 6.69 2.30 -5.17
C VAL A 89 5.83 3.29 -4.39
N ALA A 90 4.68 2.88 -3.85
CA ALA A 90 3.85 3.75 -3.04
C ALA A 90 4.55 4.22 -1.76
N HIS A 91 5.45 3.40 -1.19
CA HIS A 91 6.29 3.80 -0.07
C HIS A 91 7.19 5.02 -0.35
N GLN A 92 7.42 5.39 -1.62
CA GLN A 92 8.13 6.64 -1.93
C GLN A 92 7.36 7.88 -1.47
N TRP A 93 6.06 7.74 -1.18
CA TRP A 93 5.20 8.72 -0.51
C TRP A 93 4.93 8.31 0.94
N TRP A 94 4.41 7.11 1.15
CA TRP A 94 3.94 6.56 2.43
C TRP A 94 5.06 5.80 3.15
N ALA A 95 6.04 6.47 3.61
CA ALA A 95 7.19 6.20 4.45
C ALA A 95 8.34 7.18 4.16
N HIS A 96 8.53 7.63 2.89
CA HIS A 96 9.69 8.46 2.52
C HIS A 96 9.36 9.94 2.37
N GLN A 97 8.14 10.32 2.05
CA GLN A 97 7.68 11.72 2.16
C GLN A 97 6.90 11.96 3.45
N VAL A 98 6.06 11.00 3.86
CA VAL A 98 5.32 11.00 5.13
C VAL A 98 6.01 10.04 6.08
N ILE A 99 6.68 10.56 7.09
CA ILE A 99 7.37 9.78 8.13
C ILE A 99 6.52 9.87 9.39
N GLY A 100 5.97 8.74 9.83
CA GLY A 100 5.20 8.63 11.07
C GLY A 100 6.08 8.68 12.31
N ALA A 101 5.56 9.23 13.40
CA ALA A 101 6.15 9.06 14.72
C ALA A 101 6.18 7.58 15.12
N ASP A 102 7.19 7.17 15.89
CA ASP A 102 7.31 5.81 16.43
C ASP A 102 6.35 5.61 17.61
N VAL A 103 5.07 5.48 17.27
CA VAL A 103 3.96 5.28 18.20
C VAL A 103 2.98 4.24 17.63
N LEU A 104 2.00 3.80 18.42
CA LEU A 104 0.92 2.95 17.94
C LEU A 104 0.26 3.58 16.71
N GLY A 105 -0.03 2.76 15.70
CA GLY A 105 -0.62 3.18 14.44
C GLY A 105 0.37 3.69 13.40
N ALA A 106 1.68 3.75 13.68
CA ALA A 106 2.68 4.20 12.70
C ALA A 106 2.61 3.40 11.39
N THR A 107 2.41 2.08 11.48
CA THR A 107 2.31 1.19 10.31
C THR A 107 1.08 1.44 9.44
N MET A 108 0.04 2.10 9.97
CA MET A 108 -1.10 2.55 9.16
C MET A 108 -0.66 3.59 8.13
N LEU A 109 0.24 4.52 8.51
CA LEU A 109 0.75 5.57 7.63
C LEU A 109 1.64 5.06 6.50
N SER A 110 2.31 3.93 6.70
CA SER A 110 3.18 3.31 5.69
C SER A 110 2.49 2.15 4.98
N GLU A 111 2.25 1.05 5.67
CA GLU A 111 1.81 -0.20 5.06
C GLU A 111 0.35 -0.15 4.57
N SER A 112 -0.58 0.30 5.43
CA SER A 112 -1.99 0.37 5.03
C SER A 112 -2.22 1.33 3.87
N MET A 113 -1.47 2.42 3.82
CA MET A 113 -1.56 3.38 2.73
C MET A 113 -0.94 2.86 1.44
N SER A 114 0.17 2.13 1.51
CA SER A 114 0.78 1.49 0.33
C SER A 114 -0.09 0.37 -0.23
N GLU A 115 -0.75 -0.40 0.64
CA GLU A 115 -1.76 -1.39 0.25
C GLU A 115 -2.99 -0.73 -0.40
N TYR A 116 -3.50 0.37 0.16
CA TYR A 116 -4.59 1.13 -0.45
C TYR A 116 -4.24 1.56 -1.87
N VAL A 117 -3.06 2.15 -2.07
CA VAL A 117 -2.58 2.53 -3.41
C VAL A 117 -2.49 1.31 -4.33
N SER A 118 -1.97 0.19 -3.84
CA SER A 118 -1.87 -1.05 -4.61
C SER A 118 -3.25 -1.50 -5.10
N LEU A 119 -4.25 -1.54 -4.22
CA LEU A 119 -5.62 -1.89 -4.60
C LEU A 119 -6.23 -0.90 -5.61
N LYS A 120 -6.01 0.41 -5.44
CA LYS A 120 -6.55 1.40 -6.39
C LYS A 120 -5.88 1.33 -7.76
N VAL A 121 -4.58 1.11 -7.81
CA VAL A 121 -3.87 0.91 -9.09
C VAL A 121 -4.33 -0.38 -9.76
N LEU A 122 -4.52 -1.48 -9.01
CA LEU A 122 -5.08 -2.73 -9.53
C LEU A 122 -6.50 -2.53 -10.07
N GLU A 123 -7.34 -1.78 -9.36
CA GLU A 123 -8.70 -1.44 -9.82
C GLU A 123 -8.68 -0.67 -11.15
N HIS A 124 -7.80 0.32 -11.27
CA HIS A 124 -7.66 1.10 -12.49
C HIS A 124 -7.11 0.28 -13.67
N GLN A 125 -6.31 -0.77 -13.40
CA GLN A 125 -5.76 -1.65 -14.44
C GLN A 125 -6.73 -2.75 -14.87
N ASN A 126 -7.44 -3.35 -13.92
CA ASN A 126 -8.21 -4.58 -14.11
C ASN A 126 -9.73 -4.37 -14.07
N GLY A 127 -10.17 -3.19 -13.63
CA GLY A 127 -11.58 -2.84 -13.44
C GLY A 127 -12.14 -3.28 -12.08
N LYS A 128 -13.17 -2.59 -11.63
CA LYS A 128 -13.81 -2.80 -10.31
C LYS A 128 -14.32 -4.23 -10.10
N SER A 129 -14.73 -4.92 -11.15
CA SER A 129 -15.23 -6.30 -11.05
C SER A 129 -14.21 -7.30 -10.55
N GLN A 130 -12.92 -7.07 -10.83
CA GLN A 130 -11.83 -7.94 -10.40
C GLN A 130 -11.44 -7.73 -8.93
N MET A 131 -11.81 -6.60 -8.33
CA MET A 131 -11.43 -6.27 -6.95
C MET A 131 -11.99 -7.25 -5.93
N ARG A 132 -13.11 -7.92 -6.24
CA ARG A 132 -13.67 -8.95 -5.35
C ARG A 132 -12.66 -10.05 -5.02
N THR A 133 -11.86 -10.47 -5.98
CA THR A 133 -10.82 -11.50 -5.78
C THR A 133 -9.73 -11.01 -4.82
N PHE A 134 -9.21 -9.80 -5.05
CA PHE A 134 -8.16 -9.22 -4.21
C PHE A 134 -8.65 -8.99 -2.77
N LEU A 135 -9.83 -8.37 -2.62
CA LEU A 135 -10.43 -8.11 -1.31
C LEU A 135 -10.78 -9.39 -0.57
N LYS A 136 -11.22 -10.45 -1.29
CA LYS A 136 -11.44 -11.75 -0.68
C LYS A 136 -10.15 -12.36 -0.12
N LYS A 137 -9.04 -12.28 -0.85
CA LYS A 137 -7.73 -12.77 -0.37
C LYS A 137 -7.27 -12.01 0.87
N ALA A 138 -7.44 -10.68 0.89
CA ALA A 138 -7.15 -9.86 2.07
C ALA A 138 -8.02 -10.28 3.26
N LEU A 139 -9.33 -10.46 3.05
CA LEU A 139 -10.26 -10.91 4.09
C LEU A 139 -9.90 -12.31 4.62
N ASP A 140 -9.65 -13.28 3.73
CA ASP A 140 -9.26 -14.64 4.12
C ASP A 140 -7.96 -14.62 4.95
N GLY A 141 -6.98 -13.82 4.54
CA GLY A 141 -5.71 -13.64 5.26
C GLY A 141 -5.92 -13.00 6.64
N TYR A 142 -6.76 -11.96 6.72
CA TYR A 142 -7.14 -11.35 7.99
C TYR A 142 -7.80 -12.35 8.93
N LEU A 143 -8.85 -13.05 8.46
CA LEU A 143 -9.60 -14.00 9.28
C LEU A 143 -8.73 -15.15 9.78
N LEU A 144 -7.86 -15.71 8.91
CA LEU A 144 -6.95 -16.77 9.29
C LEU A 144 -6.01 -16.31 10.40
N GLN A 145 -5.34 -15.17 10.24
CA GLN A 145 -4.38 -14.68 11.24
C GLN A 145 -5.07 -14.21 12.52
N ARG A 146 -6.26 -13.63 12.39
CA ARG A 146 -7.05 -13.24 13.57
C ARG A 146 -7.42 -14.42 14.43
N THR A 147 -7.65 -15.61 13.87
CA THR A 147 -7.94 -16.85 14.66
C THR A 147 -6.73 -17.35 15.42
N LEU A 148 -5.52 -17.02 15.00
CA LEU A 148 -4.26 -17.42 15.65
C LEU A 148 -3.77 -16.38 16.67
N GLU A 149 -4.32 -15.16 16.64
CA GLU A 149 -3.91 -14.07 17.52
C GLU A 149 -4.59 -14.18 18.89
N THR A 150 -3.80 -14.04 19.92
CA THR A 150 -4.28 -14.07 21.32
C THR A 150 -4.49 -12.67 21.91
N LYS A 151 -3.87 -11.65 21.29
CA LYS A 151 -4.05 -10.26 21.73
C LYS A 151 -5.40 -9.72 21.27
N ARG A 152 -5.93 -8.78 22.04
CA ARG A 152 -7.06 -7.97 21.58
C ARG A 152 -6.64 -7.14 20.37
N GLU A 153 -7.51 -7.07 19.37
CA GLU A 153 -7.33 -6.18 18.24
C GLU A 153 -7.61 -4.74 18.65
N ASN A 154 -6.65 -3.87 18.37
CA ASN A 154 -6.83 -2.43 18.50
C ASN A 154 -7.46 -1.84 17.23
N PRO A 155 -8.10 -0.67 17.31
CA PRO A 155 -8.44 0.12 16.13
C PRO A 155 -7.21 0.29 15.23
N LEU A 156 -7.43 0.39 13.91
CA LEU A 156 -6.32 0.47 12.94
C LEU A 156 -5.35 1.62 13.24
N MET A 157 -5.88 2.78 13.67
CA MET A 157 -5.06 3.94 14.04
C MET A 157 -4.21 3.74 15.30
N TYR A 158 -4.40 2.65 16.02
CA TYR A 158 -3.62 2.27 17.22
C TYR A 158 -3.00 0.88 17.06
N ASN A 159 -2.83 0.41 15.83
CA ASN A 159 -2.23 -0.89 15.55
C ASN A 159 -0.84 -1.01 16.20
N ASP A 160 -0.60 -2.14 16.88
CA ASP A 160 0.64 -2.48 17.60
C ASP A 160 1.56 -3.37 16.73
N GLY A 161 1.75 -3.00 15.46
CA GLY A 161 2.63 -3.72 14.54
C GLY A 161 2.13 -5.08 14.06
N GLN A 162 0.87 -5.44 14.32
CA GLN A 162 0.28 -6.70 13.88
C GLN A 162 0.09 -6.68 12.34
N GLY A 163 0.86 -7.53 11.64
CA GLY A 163 0.92 -7.53 10.17
C GLY A 163 -0.46 -7.66 9.50
N TYR A 164 -1.27 -8.62 9.94
CA TYR A 164 -2.59 -8.85 9.38
C TYR A 164 -3.57 -7.67 9.57
N ILE A 165 -3.30 -6.78 10.54
CA ILE A 165 -4.09 -5.57 10.74
C ILE A 165 -3.66 -4.51 9.73
N HIS A 166 -2.39 -4.12 9.69
CA HIS A 166 -1.99 -3.03 8.80
C HIS A 166 -1.96 -3.42 7.31
N TYR A 167 -1.69 -4.69 6.96
CA TYR A 167 -1.76 -5.13 5.56
C TYR A 167 -3.20 -5.47 5.15
N GLN A 168 -3.79 -6.53 5.72
CA GLN A 168 -5.06 -7.06 5.24
C GLN A 168 -6.24 -6.19 5.66
N LYS A 169 -6.43 -5.93 6.95
CA LYS A 169 -7.53 -5.07 7.42
C LYS A 169 -7.37 -3.64 6.89
N GLY A 170 -6.18 -3.06 7.00
CA GLY A 170 -5.90 -1.70 6.57
C GLY A 170 -6.23 -1.47 5.09
N SER A 171 -5.83 -2.39 4.20
CA SER A 171 -6.16 -2.30 2.78
C SER A 171 -7.67 -2.29 2.53
N MET A 172 -8.41 -3.19 3.19
CA MET A 172 -9.87 -3.28 3.05
C MET A 172 -10.58 -2.04 3.60
N VAL A 173 -10.14 -1.52 4.73
CA VAL A 173 -10.72 -0.32 5.36
C VAL A 173 -10.56 0.89 4.45
N PHE A 174 -9.35 1.17 3.95
CA PHE A 174 -9.13 2.31 3.05
C PHE A 174 -9.83 2.14 1.71
N TYR A 175 -9.90 0.91 1.19
CA TYR A 175 -10.67 0.65 -0.03
C TYR A 175 -12.16 0.90 0.20
N ALA A 176 -12.73 0.42 1.30
CA ALA A 176 -14.13 0.67 1.66
C ALA A 176 -14.42 2.17 1.88
N LEU A 177 -13.52 2.89 2.56
CA LEU A 177 -13.63 4.35 2.70
C LEU A 177 -13.66 5.04 1.34
N SER A 178 -12.82 4.63 0.39
CA SER A 178 -12.84 5.19 -0.96
C SER A 178 -14.14 4.89 -1.72
N ASP A 179 -14.80 3.79 -1.42
CA ASP A 179 -16.10 3.45 -2.01
C ASP A 179 -17.26 4.23 -1.36
N TYR A 180 -17.22 4.40 -0.03
CA TYR A 180 -18.26 5.11 0.73
C TYR A 180 -18.26 6.62 0.53
N ILE A 181 -17.10 7.26 0.60
CA ILE A 181 -17.00 8.73 0.52
C ILE A 181 -16.57 9.25 -0.85
N GLY A 182 -16.15 8.35 -1.74
CA GLY A 182 -15.63 8.63 -3.08
C GLY A 182 -14.11 8.78 -3.10
N GLU A 183 -13.45 8.11 -4.06
CA GLU A 183 -11.99 8.13 -4.21
C GLU A 183 -11.40 9.53 -4.31
N GLU A 184 -12.02 10.42 -5.10
CA GLU A 184 -11.54 11.79 -5.26
C GLU A 184 -11.55 12.58 -3.95
N LYS A 185 -12.59 12.40 -3.12
CA LYS A 185 -12.68 13.06 -1.82
C LYS A 185 -11.64 12.54 -0.85
N LEU A 186 -11.51 11.20 -0.76
CA LEU A 186 -10.50 10.57 0.09
C LEU A 186 -9.10 10.99 -0.32
N ASN A 187 -8.75 10.85 -1.60
CA ASN A 187 -7.44 11.24 -2.11
C ASN A 187 -7.19 12.75 -1.96
N GLY A 188 -8.23 13.58 -2.07
CA GLY A 188 -8.14 15.02 -1.82
C GLY A 188 -7.81 15.37 -0.36
N ALA A 189 -8.35 14.62 0.61
CA ALA A 189 -8.01 14.76 2.01
C ALA A 189 -6.58 14.29 2.29
N LEU A 190 -6.22 13.11 1.77
CA LEU A 190 -4.87 12.54 1.88
C LEU A 190 -3.82 13.45 1.23
N LYS A 191 -4.12 14.07 0.09
CA LYS A 191 -3.27 15.07 -0.55
C LYS A 191 -2.98 16.25 0.36
N LYS A 192 -4.03 16.82 0.99
CA LYS A 192 -3.85 17.93 1.92
C LYS A 192 -3.00 17.52 3.13
N TYR A 193 -3.22 16.30 3.62
CA TYR A 193 -2.40 15.74 4.69
C TYR A 193 -0.94 15.61 4.26
N VAL A 194 -0.64 14.95 3.13
CA VAL A 194 0.72 14.82 2.58
C VAL A 194 1.39 16.18 2.41
N GLU A 195 0.70 17.16 1.81
CA GLU A 195 1.24 18.52 1.64
C GLU A 195 1.60 19.20 2.96
N LYS A 196 0.88 18.88 4.04
CA LYS A 196 1.15 19.43 5.38
C LYS A 196 2.38 18.79 6.04
N VAL A 197 2.56 17.46 5.87
CA VAL A 197 3.51 16.69 6.69
C VAL A 197 4.71 16.13 5.90
N LYS A 198 4.72 16.22 4.57
CA LYS A 198 5.83 15.70 3.77
C LYS A 198 7.15 16.36 4.17
N PHE A 199 8.17 15.52 4.37
CA PHE A 199 9.52 15.95 4.77
C PHE A 199 9.56 16.77 6.06
N GLN A 200 8.57 16.53 6.94
CA GLN A 200 8.48 17.20 8.24
C GLN A 200 9.67 16.81 9.12
N GLU A 201 10.25 17.79 9.78
CA GLU A 201 11.17 17.58 10.89
C GLU A 201 10.39 17.21 12.17
N PRO A 202 11.02 16.56 13.17
CA PRO A 202 10.34 16.25 14.44
C PRO A 202 9.67 17.49 15.07
N PRO A 203 8.50 17.31 15.70
CA PRO A 203 7.80 16.05 15.94
C PRO A 203 7.13 15.52 14.68
N TYR A 204 7.25 14.20 14.45
CA TYR A 204 6.64 13.53 13.30
C TYR A 204 5.13 13.37 13.48
N THR A 205 4.43 13.24 12.35
CA THR A 205 2.98 13.05 12.29
C THR A 205 2.55 11.68 12.82
N THR A 206 1.27 11.55 13.17
CA THR A 206 0.65 10.31 13.66
C THR A 206 -0.50 9.86 12.77
N SER A 207 -0.95 8.62 12.96
CA SER A 207 -2.17 8.09 12.32
C SER A 207 -3.41 8.93 12.65
N ILE A 208 -3.49 9.47 13.87
CA ILE A 208 -4.60 10.32 14.32
C ILE A 208 -4.67 11.59 13.47
N ASP A 209 -3.53 12.23 13.21
CA ASP A 209 -3.48 13.42 12.36
C ASP A 209 -4.06 13.13 10.97
N MET A 210 -3.71 11.99 10.37
CA MET A 210 -4.26 11.60 9.05
C MET A 210 -5.77 11.35 9.12
N VAL A 211 -6.24 10.66 10.16
CA VAL A 211 -7.68 10.39 10.37
C VAL A 211 -8.48 11.68 10.49
N ASP A 212 -7.93 12.73 11.09
CA ASP A 212 -8.61 14.03 11.19
C ASP A 212 -8.85 14.67 9.81
N TYR A 213 -7.91 14.53 8.85
CA TYR A 213 -8.13 14.96 7.47
C TYR A 213 -9.22 14.14 6.76
N ILE A 214 -9.28 12.83 7.00
CA ILE A 214 -10.33 11.97 6.43
C ILE A 214 -11.68 12.33 7.04
N ARG A 215 -11.75 12.52 8.37
CA ARG A 215 -12.96 12.92 9.09
C ARG A 215 -13.53 14.23 8.56
N ALA A 216 -12.68 15.20 8.24
CA ALA A 216 -13.09 16.50 7.73
C ALA A 216 -13.84 16.46 6.37
N VAL A 217 -13.69 15.36 5.61
CA VAL A 217 -14.37 15.19 4.30
C VAL A 217 -15.46 14.11 4.34
N THR A 218 -15.58 13.40 5.46
CA THR A 218 -16.59 12.35 5.64
C THR A 218 -17.93 12.97 6.00
N PRO A 219 -19.02 12.68 5.26
CA PRO A 219 -20.36 13.16 5.63
C PRO A 219 -20.77 12.66 7.02
N ASP A 220 -21.55 13.48 7.76
CA ASP A 220 -22.01 13.14 9.11
C ASP A 220 -22.75 11.80 9.14
N SER A 221 -23.52 11.47 8.10
CA SER A 221 -24.22 10.20 7.95
C SER A 221 -23.31 8.97 7.86
N LEU A 222 -22.02 9.17 7.55
CA LEU A 222 -20.99 8.15 7.46
C LEU A 222 -19.93 8.27 8.57
N SER A 223 -20.12 9.13 9.55
CA SER A 223 -19.16 9.32 10.65
C SER A 223 -18.90 8.06 11.47
N TYR A 224 -19.89 7.15 11.52
CA TYR A 224 -19.75 5.86 12.17
C TYR A 224 -18.67 4.98 11.50
N VAL A 225 -18.46 5.11 10.19
CA VAL A 225 -17.43 4.34 9.47
C VAL A 225 -16.03 4.68 9.99
N ILE A 226 -15.78 5.99 10.23
CA ILE A 226 -14.50 6.42 10.80
C ILE A 226 -14.32 5.86 12.22
N LYS A 227 -15.39 5.83 13.00
CA LYS A 227 -15.35 5.38 14.39
C LYS A 227 -15.17 3.86 14.51
N ASP A 228 -15.79 3.10 13.59
CA ASP A 228 -15.88 1.64 13.70
C ASP A 228 -14.74 0.94 12.94
N GLU A 229 -14.16 1.57 11.90
CA GLU A 229 -13.18 0.95 11.01
C GLU A 229 -11.74 1.43 11.26
N LEU A 230 -11.55 2.69 11.67
CA LEU A 230 -10.22 3.27 11.94
C LEU A 230 -9.90 3.29 13.43
#